data_bdf5bb54ea3257885edd89a92a4de0ee
#
_entry.id   bdf5bb54ea3257885edd89a92a4de0ee
#
_cell.length_a   1.000
_cell.length_b   1.000
_cell.length_c   1.000
_cell.angle_alpha   90.00
_cell.angle_beta   90.00
_cell.angle_gamma   90.00
#
_symmetry.space_group_name_H-M   'P 1'
#
loop_
_entity.id
_entity.type
_entity.pdbx_description
1 polymer ?
#
loop_
_entity_poly.entity_id
_entity_poly.type
_entity_poly.pdbx_seq_one_letter_code
_entity_poly.pdbx_strand_id
1 'polypeptide(L)'
;GNDYSLQAWSGQEGSEIYHVIFNGNVYKNAWWVGSKDCPRGTSAENSNNPWRLERTATAAELSQYGNPTTCEIDNGGVIVADGFQASKAYSADSIVDYNDAHYKTSVDQDAWGFVPGGDNPWKKYEPAKAWSASTVYVKGDRVVVDGQAYEALFWTQSDNPALVANQNATGSNSRPWKPLGKAQSYSNEELNNAPQFNPETLYASDTLIRFNGVNYISQSKVQKVSPSDSNPWRVFVDWTGTKERVGTPKKAWPKHVYAPYVDFTLNTIPDLAALAKNHNVNHFTLAFVVSKDANTCLPTWGTAYGMQNYAQYSKIKALREAGGDVMLSIGGANNAPLAASCKNVDDLMQHYYDIVDNLNLKVLDFDIEGTWVADQASIERRNLAVKKVQDKWKSEGKDIAIWYTLPILPTGLTPEGMNVLSDAKAKGVELAGVNVMTMDYGNAICQSANTEGQNIHGKCATSAIANLHSQLKGLHPNKSDAEIDAMMGTTPMVGVNDVQGEVFYLSDARLVMQDAQKRNLGMVGIWSIARDLPGGTNLSPEFHGLTKEQAPKYAFSEIFAPFTKQ
;
A
#
# COMPACT_ATOMS: atom_id res chain seq x y z
N GLY A 1 -0.70 28.57 31.50
CA GLY A 1 -1.37 27.29 31.65
C GLY A 1 -0.86 26.31 30.63
N ASN A 2 -0.27 25.23 31.07
CA ASN A 2 0.21 24.19 30.19
C ASN A 2 -0.99 23.37 29.74
N ASP A 3 -1.46 23.62 28.53
CA ASP A 3 -2.47 22.81 27.90
C ASP A 3 -1.87 21.49 27.42
N TYR A 4 -1.72 20.58 28.36
CA TYR A 4 -1.47 19.20 27.99
C TYR A 4 -2.82 18.60 27.58
N SER A 5 -2.96 18.26 26.32
CA SER A 5 -4.16 17.59 25.86
C SER A 5 -4.30 16.25 26.56
N LEU A 6 -5.35 16.13 27.36
CA LEU A 6 -5.72 14.86 27.94
C LEU A 6 -6.15 13.89 26.82
N GLN A 7 -5.70 12.65 26.90
CA GLN A 7 -6.00 11.60 25.92
C GLN A 7 -6.12 10.25 26.63
N ALA A 8 -6.80 9.31 25.99
CA ALA A 8 -6.78 7.93 26.48
C ALA A 8 -5.39 7.33 26.36
N TRP A 9 -4.98 6.50 27.30
CA TRP A 9 -3.75 5.73 27.15
C TRP A 9 -3.85 4.84 25.91
N SER A 10 -2.85 4.89 25.06
CA SER A 10 -2.78 4.14 23.79
C SER A 10 -1.37 3.68 23.47
N GLY A 11 -0.54 3.51 24.50
CA GLY A 11 0.87 3.16 24.30
C GLY A 11 1.71 4.34 23.83
N GLN A 12 1.47 5.53 24.39
CA GLN A 12 2.27 6.70 24.10
C GLN A 12 3.75 6.42 24.35
N GLU A 13 4.61 6.93 23.49
CA GLU A 13 6.05 6.68 23.51
C GLU A 13 6.81 7.99 23.38
N GLY A 14 7.91 8.12 24.11
CA GLY A 14 8.82 9.25 24.01
C GLY A 14 9.07 9.99 25.30
N SER A 15 9.72 11.14 25.16
CA SER A 15 10.12 12.01 26.28
C SER A 15 9.17 13.17 26.52
N GLU A 16 8.12 13.31 25.71
CA GLU A 16 7.11 14.34 25.91
C GLU A 16 6.35 14.08 27.22
N ILE A 17 5.69 15.11 27.73
CA ILE A 17 4.83 14.96 28.91
C ILE A 17 3.42 14.61 28.41
N TYR A 18 2.94 13.45 28.84
CA TYR A 18 1.61 12.96 28.51
C TYR A 18 0.71 12.99 29.74
N HIS A 19 -0.55 13.33 29.52
CA HIS A 19 -1.64 13.13 30.49
C HIS A 19 -2.59 12.13 29.87
N VAL A 20 -2.71 10.95 30.47
CA VAL A 20 -3.50 9.86 29.89
C VAL A 20 -4.56 9.36 30.88
N ILE A 21 -5.69 8.94 30.33
CA ILE A 21 -6.73 8.24 31.05
C ILE A 21 -6.49 6.74 30.94
N PHE A 22 -6.49 6.07 32.09
CA PHE A 22 -6.45 4.63 32.16
C PHE A 22 -7.22 4.16 33.40
N ASN A 23 -8.12 3.19 33.21
CA ASN A 23 -8.90 2.58 34.31
C ASN A 23 -9.54 3.63 35.25
N GLY A 24 -10.17 4.65 34.67
CA GLY A 24 -10.89 5.68 35.41
C GLY A 24 -10.03 6.79 36.01
N ASN A 25 -8.75 6.76 35.84
CA ASN A 25 -7.80 7.71 36.43
C ASN A 25 -7.01 8.46 35.37
N VAL A 26 -6.48 9.63 35.75
CA VAL A 26 -5.54 10.41 34.95
C VAL A 26 -4.14 10.21 35.48
N TYR A 27 -3.23 9.86 34.59
CA TYR A 27 -1.80 9.62 34.88
C TYR A 27 -0.95 10.60 34.08
N LYS A 28 0.21 10.92 34.64
CA LYS A 28 1.26 11.72 34.00
C LYS A 28 2.58 10.95 34.07
N ASN A 29 3.38 10.99 33.01
CA ASN A 29 4.69 10.36 33.02
C ASN A 29 5.71 11.23 33.77
N ALA A 30 6.54 10.58 34.59
CA ALA A 30 7.64 11.23 35.32
C ALA A 30 8.93 11.28 34.51
N TRP A 31 9.08 10.41 33.52
CA TRP A 31 10.21 10.34 32.59
C TRP A 31 9.77 9.71 31.27
N TRP A 32 10.72 9.41 30.39
CA TRP A 32 10.48 8.77 29.11
C TRP A 32 9.62 7.51 29.25
N VAL A 33 8.64 7.35 28.37
CA VAL A 33 7.75 6.19 28.34
C VAL A 33 7.97 5.37 27.08
N GLY A 34 7.93 4.04 27.24
CA GLY A 34 7.86 3.11 26.13
C GLY A 34 6.41 2.77 25.80
N SER A 35 6.17 2.31 24.57
CA SER A 35 4.81 1.96 24.10
C SER A 35 4.14 0.86 24.93
N LYS A 36 4.93 0.04 25.64
CA LYS A 36 4.46 -1.05 26.51
C LYS A 36 4.33 -0.64 27.96
N ASP A 37 4.77 0.55 28.33
CA ASP A 37 4.64 1.05 29.69
C ASP A 37 3.18 1.44 29.96
N CYS A 38 2.50 0.60 30.69
CA CYS A 38 1.10 0.77 31.02
C CYS A 38 0.94 1.38 32.42
N PRO A 39 -0.03 2.30 32.63
CA PRO A 39 -0.27 2.88 33.97
C PRO A 39 -0.75 1.89 35.03
N ARG A 40 -0.86 0.62 34.72
CA ARG A 40 -1.35 -0.43 35.62
C ARG A 40 -0.52 -0.48 36.92
N GLY A 41 -1.23 -0.48 38.05
CA GLY A 41 -0.62 -0.59 39.37
C GLY A 41 0.31 0.55 39.72
N THR A 42 0.26 1.67 39.01
CA THR A 42 1.17 2.79 39.23
C THR A 42 0.76 3.65 40.40
N SER A 43 1.69 3.82 41.31
CA SER A 43 1.63 4.76 42.41
C SER A 43 3.00 5.40 42.58
N ALA A 44 3.13 6.35 43.48
CA ALA A 44 4.43 6.97 43.80
C ALA A 44 5.46 5.96 44.32
N GLU A 45 5.01 4.84 44.83
CA GLU A 45 5.88 3.79 45.36
C GLU A 45 6.45 2.87 44.24
N ASN A 46 5.85 2.83 43.07
CA ASN A 46 6.36 2.00 41.98
C ASN A 46 7.45 2.73 41.20
N SER A 47 8.66 2.61 41.65
CA SER A 47 9.81 3.34 41.11
C SER A 47 10.22 2.94 39.68
N ASN A 48 9.76 1.79 39.18
CA ASN A 48 10.14 1.29 37.86
C ASN A 48 9.16 1.64 36.76
N ASN A 49 7.96 2.15 37.12
CA ASN A 49 6.96 2.53 36.14
C ASN A 49 7.00 4.06 35.93
N PRO A 50 7.04 4.56 34.71
CA PRO A 50 7.11 5.99 34.45
C PRO A 50 5.84 6.75 34.80
N TRP A 51 4.69 6.07 34.87
CA TRP A 51 3.40 6.73 35.10
C TRP A 51 3.16 7.05 36.57
N ARG A 52 2.58 8.22 36.82
CA ARG A 52 2.18 8.67 38.18
C ARG A 52 0.70 9.06 38.18
N LEU A 53 -0.03 8.55 39.16
CA LEU A 53 -1.44 8.90 39.35
C LEU A 53 -1.58 10.36 39.75
N GLU A 54 -2.38 11.13 39.02
CA GLU A 54 -2.65 12.52 39.34
C GLU A 54 -4.02 12.69 40.04
N ARG A 55 -5.07 12.09 39.48
CA ARG A 55 -6.44 12.23 39.98
C ARG A 55 -7.37 11.20 39.33
N THR A 56 -8.58 11.12 39.85
CA THR A 56 -9.67 10.38 39.21
C THR A 56 -10.17 11.20 38.01
N ALA A 57 -10.46 10.54 36.90
CA ALA A 57 -11.05 11.18 35.73
C ALA A 57 -12.53 11.47 36.00
N THR A 58 -13.04 12.57 35.43
CA THR A 58 -14.48 12.88 35.52
C THR A 58 -15.27 12.03 34.52
N ALA A 59 -16.57 11.85 34.76
CA ALA A 59 -17.45 11.14 33.83
C ALA A 59 -17.46 11.78 32.44
N ALA A 60 -17.39 13.10 32.36
CA ALA A 60 -17.33 13.84 31.09
C ALA A 60 -16.02 13.52 30.34
N GLU A 61 -14.90 13.45 31.06
CA GLU A 61 -13.60 13.11 30.47
C GLU A 61 -13.58 11.66 29.96
N LEU A 62 -14.11 10.71 30.71
CA LEU A 62 -14.23 9.33 30.28
C LEU A 62 -15.09 9.19 29.01
N SER A 63 -16.16 9.97 28.94
CA SER A 63 -17.04 9.99 27.78
C SER A 63 -16.36 10.62 26.55
N GLN A 64 -15.59 11.68 26.76
CA GLN A 64 -14.94 12.42 25.68
C GLN A 64 -13.71 11.69 25.12
N TYR A 65 -12.84 11.17 25.99
CA TYR A 65 -11.54 10.62 25.59
C TYR A 65 -11.49 9.09 25.60
N GLY A 66 -12.44 8.43 26.24
CA GLY A 66 -12.44 7.00 26.44
C GLY A 66 -11.79 6.58 27.76
N ASN A 67 -11.96 5.32 28.12
CA ASN A 67 -11.46 4.75 29.37
C ASN A 67 -10.88 3.36 29.12
N PRO A 68 -9.67 3.24 28.53
CA PRO A 68 -9.02 1.94 28.41
C PRO A 68 -8.78 1.34 29.79
N THR A 69 -9.05 0.04 29.93
CA THR A 69 -8.95 -0.69 31.19
C THR A 69 -7.97 -1.86 31.12
N THR A 70 -7.39 -2.10 29.95
CA THR A 70 -6.42 -3.17 29.73
C THR A 70 -5.12 -2.61 29.21
N CYS A 71 -4.02 -3.29 29.53
CA CYS A 71 -2.67 -2.95 29.03
C CYS A 71 -2.38 -3.58 27.68
N GLU A 72 -3.33 -4.23 27.06
CA GLU A 72 -3.17 -4.88 25.77
C GLU A 72 -3.21 -3.86 24.64
N ILE A 73 -2.19 -3.88 23.80
CA ILE A 73 -2.14 -3.14 22.55
C ILE A 73 -1.90 -4.18 21.47
N ASP A 74 -2.85 -4.32 20.55
CA ASP A 74 -2.72 -5.28 19.47
C ASP A 74 -1.71 -4.80 18.43
N ASN A 75 -1.03 -5.76 17.79
CA ASN A 75 0.02 -5.50 16.81
C ASN A 75 -0.47 -5.62 15.35
N GLY A 76 -1.76 -5.45 15.12
CA GLY A 76 -2.30 -5.50 13.77
C GLY A 76 -2.44 -6.91 13.19
N GLY A 77 -2.48 -7.93 14.04
CA GLY A 77 -2.72 -9.30 13.62
C GLY A 77 -1.48 -10.18 13.52
N VAL A 78 -0.32 -9.69 13.95
CA VAL A 78 0.94 -10.45 13.93
C VAL A 78 1.45 -10.62 15.36
N ILE A 79 1.93 -11.83 15.66
CA ILE A 79 2.48 -12.17 16.98
C ILE A 79 3.94 -12.57 16.83
N VAL A 80 4.80 -11.97 17.69
CA VAL A 80 6.19 -12.39 17.83
C VAL A 80 6.29 -13.14 19.17
N ALA A 81 6.55 -14.44 19.11
CA ALA A 81 6.64 -15.27 20.30
C ALA A 81 7.67 -16.38 20.13
N ASP A 82 8.37 -16.70 21.21
CA ASP A 82 9.24 -17.86 21.28
C ASP A 82 8.47 -19.07 21.80
N GLY A 83 8.99 -20.27 21.55
CA GLY A 83 8.41 -21.50 22.08
C GLY A 83 8.43 -21.53 23.62
N PHE A 84 7.37 -22.04 24.23
CA PHE A 84 7.27 -22.20 25.66
C PHE A 84 8.39 -23.13 26.19
N GLN A 85 9.05 -22.70 27.26
CA GLN A 85 10.07 -23.47 27.98
C GLN A 85 9.64 -23.60 29.45
N ALA A 86 9.41 -24.85 29.88
CA ALA A 86 8.97 -25.13 31.24
C ALA A 86 9.96 -24.61 32.33
N SER A 87 11.25 -24.59 32.02
CA SER A 87 12.28 -24.15 32.93
C SER A 87 12.45 -22.62 33.05
N LYS A 88 11.69 -21.86 32.23
CA LYS A 88 11.82 -20.40 32.17
C LYS A 88 10.71 -19.73 32.97
N ALA A 89 11.03 -18.64 33.66
CA ALA A 89 10.04 -17.75 34.26
C ALA A 89 9.57 -16.74 33.21
N TYR A 90 8.30 -16.38 33.26
CA TYR A 90 7.68 -15.42 32.34
C TYR A 90 7.01 -14.30 33.11
N SER A 91 7.22 -13.08 32.71
CA SER A 91 6.51 -11.93 33.26
C SER A 91 5.07 -11.86 32.71
N ALA A 92 4.20 -11.18 33.44
CA ALA A 92 2.85 -10.87 32.97
C ALA A 92 2.91 -10.25 31.57
N ASP A 93 1.92 -10.59 30.74
CA ASP A 93 1.78 -10.17 29.35
C ASP A 93 2.76 -10.83 28.38
N SER A 94 3.59 -11.77 28.82
CA SER A 94 4.42 -12.60 27.93
C SER A 94 3.56 -13.47 27.04
N ILE A 95 3.97 -13.59 25.76
CA ILE A 95 3.34 -14.44 24.76
C ILE A 95 4.32 -15.55 24.40
N VAL A 96 3.83 -16.78 24.35
CA VAL A 96 4.61 -17.96 23.97
C VAL A 96 3.89 -18.81 22.94
N ASP A 97 4.66 -19.57 22.14
CA ASP A 97 4.13 -20.62 21.30
C ASP A 97 4.10 -21.94 22.07
N TYR A 98 3.00 -22.64 22.00
CA TYR A 98 2.86 -23.97 22.57
C TYR A 98 1.75 -24.75 21.85
N ASN A 99 2.05 -25.98 21.45
CA ASN A 99 1.06 -26.87 20.79
C ASN A 99 0.26 -26.18 19.69
N ASP A 100 0.94 -25.53 18.76
CA ASP A 100 0.37 -24.90 17.55
C ASP A 100 -0.51 -23.67 17.83
N ALA A 101 -0.46 -23.12 19.03
CA ALA A 101 -1.18 -21.92 19.39
C ALA A 101 -0.30 -20.93 20.14
N HIS A 102 -0.70 -19.68 20.14
CA HIS A 102 -0.12 -18.66 20.98
C HIS A 102 -0.89 -18.56 22.30
N TYR A 103 -0.15 -18.35 23.37
CA TYR A 103 -0.72 -18.15 24.71
C TYR A 103 -0.11 -16.92 25.34
N LYS A 104 -0.95 -16.17 26.05
CA LYS A 104 -0.53 -14.99 26.82
C LYS A 104 -0.88 -15.21 28.27
N THR A 105 0.06 -14.91 29.17
CA THR A 105 -0.21 -14.96 30.60
C THR A 105 -0.61 -13.59 31.14
N SER A 106 -1.63 -13.55 31.98
CA SER A 106 -2.09 -12.32 32.62
C SER A 106 -1.33 -11.99 33.92
N VAL A 107 -0.53 -12.93 34.41
CA VAL A 107 0.23 -12.80 35.67
C VAL A 107 1.65 -13.35 35.45
N ASP A 108 2.57 -13.01 36.36
CA ASP A 108 3.89 -13.60 36.36
C ASP A 108 3.82 -15.10 36.54
N GLN A 109 4.65 -15.82 35.80
CA GLN A 109 4.78 -17.27 35.88
C GLN A 109 6.16 -17.63 36.35
N ASP A 110 6.24 -18.46 37.39
CA ASP A 110 7.52 -19.00 37.87
C ASP A 110 8.02 -20.09 36.90
N ALA A 111 9.33 -20.30 36.92
CA ALA A 111 9.91 -21.49 36.28
C ALA A 111 9.25 -22.75 36.86
N TRP A 112 8.98 -23.73 36.01
CA TRP A 112 8.25 -24.95 36.37
C TRP A 112 6.83 -24.73 36.88
N GLY A 113 6.23 -23.59 36.52
CA GLY A 113 4.85 -23.26 36.84
C GLY A 113 3.83 -23.91 35.88
N PHE A 114 2.76 -23.19 35.58
CA PHE A 114 1.73 -23.71 34.68
C PHE A 114 2.25 -23.91 33.26
N VAL A 115 1.73 -24.96 32.60
CA VAL A 115 1.96 -25.24 31.19
C VAL A 115 0.75 -24.74 30.40
N PRO A 116 0.92 -24.02 29.27
CA PRO A 116 -0.21 -23.57 28.47
C PRO A 116 -1.12 -24.73 28.02
N GLY A 117 -2.40 -24.45 27.81
CA GLY A 117 -3.37 -25.43 27.32
C GLY A 117 -4.29 -26.03 28.36
N GLY A 118 -4.10 -25.68 29.65
CA GLY A 118 -5.00 -26.07 30.74
C GLY A 118 -5.87 -24.92 31.24
N ASP A 119 -6.61 -25.18 32.31
CA ASP A 119 -7.35 -24.13 33.00
C ASP A 119 -6.40 -23.40 33.99
N ASN A 120 -5.70 -22.41 33.45
CA ASN A 120 -4.67 -21.67 34.17
C ASN A 120 -4.50 -20.27 33.57
N PRO A 121 -3.58 -19.43 34.08
CA PRO A 121 -3.40 -18.06 33.58
C PRO A 121 -2.94 -17.94 32.12
N TRP A 122 -2.41 -19.01 31.52
CA TRP A 122 -2.09 -19.03 30.09
C TRP A 122 -3.38 -19.16 29.29
N LYS A 123 -3.76 -18.09 28.60
CA LYS A 123 -4.95 -18.06 27.73
C LYS A 123 -4.55 -17.97 26.28
N LYS A 124 -5.27 -18.64 25.40
CA LYS A 124 -5.05 -18.52 23.95
C LYS A 124 -5.08 -17.06 23.55
N TYR A 125 -4.12 -16.66 22.77
CA TYR A 125 -3.97 -15.31 22.27
C TYR A 125 -4.06 -15.31 20.76
N GLU A 126 -5.18 -14.81 20.23
CA GLU A 126 -5.38 -14.68 18.78
C GLU A 126 -5.01 -13.27 18.35
N PRO A 127 -4.33 -13.13 17.18
CA PRO A 127 -4.00 -11.82 16.67
C PRO A 127 -5.25 -11.03 16.27
N ALA A 128 -5.18 -9.71 16.42
CA ALA A 128 -6.22 -8.84 15.92
C ALA A 128 -6.20 -8.83 14.40
N LYS A 129 -7.35 -9.04 13.76
CA LYS A 129 -7.51 -9.08 12.31
C LYS A 129 -8.30 -7.87 11.83
N ALA A 130 -8.16 -7.51 10.56
CA ALA A 130 -8.97 -6.44 9.97
C ALA A 130 -10.45 -6.76 10.14
N TRP A 131 -11.22 -5.77 10.61
CA TRP A 131 -12.66 -5.92 10.77
C TRP A 131 -13.35 -6.12 9.42
N SER A 132 -14.35 -6.98 9.39
CA SER A 132 -15.19 -7.21 8.22
C SER A 132 -16.67 -7.14 8.62
N ALA A 133 -17.48 -6.42 7.84
CA ALA A 133 -18.91 -6.29 8.09
C ALA A 133 -19.67 -7.63 7.96
N SER A 134 -19.15 -8.56 7.18
CA SER A 134 -19.79 -9.86 6.94
C SER A 134 -19.41 -10.93 7.97
N THR A 135 -18.39 -10.68 8.78
CA THR A 135 -17.90 -11.64 9.77
C THR A 135 -18.68 -11.53 11.08
N VAL A 136 -19.02 -12.67 11.66
CA VAL A 136 -19.57 -12.76 13.01
C VAL A 136 -18.42 -12.77 14.01
N TYR A 137 -18.47 -11.88 14.98
CA TYR A 137 -17.51 -11.82 16.08
C TYR A 137 -18.18 -12.20 17.40
N VAL A 138 -17.43 -12.86 18.25
CA VAL A 138 -17.89 -13.30 19.58
C VAL A 138 -17.00 -12.69 20.66
N LYS A 139 -17.44 -12.75 21.90
CA LYS A 139 -16.69 -12.23 23.05
C LYS A 139 -15.23 -12.66 23.02
N GLY A 140 -14.34 -11.68 23.10
CA GLY A 140 -12.89 -11.89 23.11
C GLY A 140 -12.23 -11.75 21.73
N ASP A 141 -13.00 -11.73 20.65
CA ASP A 141 -12.43 -11.50 19.31
C ASP A 141 -11.88 -10.09 19.20
N ARG A 142 -10.70 -9.96 18.60
CA ARG A 142 -10.03 -8.67 18.40
C ARG A 142 -9.96 -8.32 16.94
N VAL A 143 -10.19 -7.04 16.65
CA VAL A 143 -10.15 -6.51 15.29
C VAL A 143 -9.42 -5.19 15.25
N VAL A 144 -8.95 -4.83 14.04
CA VAL A 144 -8.32 -3.53 13.79
C VAL A 144 -9.13 -2.78 12.73
N VAL A 145 -9.40 -1.51 13.00
CA VAL A 145 -9.99 -0.56 12.05
C VAL A 145 -9.18 0.73 12.12
N ASP A 146 -8.66 1.16 10.99
CA ASP A 146 -7.91 2.41 10.86
C ASP A 146 -6.81 2.58 11.92
N GLY A 147 -6.06 1.51 12.17
CA GLY A 147 -4.95 1.53 13.11
C GLY A 147 -5.35 1.50 14.58
N GLN A 148 -6.62 1.35 14.90
CA GLN A 148 -7.13 1.20 16.28
C GLN A 148 -7.62 -0.22 16.50
N ALA A 149 -7.32 -0.78 17.68
CA ALA A 149 -7.72 -2.12 18.06
C ALA A 149 -8.99 -2.10 18.93
N TYR A 150 -9.80 -3.13 18.76
CA TYR A 150 -11.07 -3.30 19.48
C TYR A 150 -11.27 -4.75 19.87
N GLU A 151 -11.93 -4.99 20.99
CA GLU A 151 -12.32 -6.33 21.46
C GLU A 151 -13.83 -6.44 21.53
N ALA A 152 -14.38 -7.52 20.98
CA ALA A 152 -15.81 -7.81 21.09
C ALA A 152 -16.15 -8.24 22.51
N LEU A 153 -17.15 -7.61 23.10
CA LEU A 153 -17.64 -7.93 24.45
C LEU A 153 -18.74 -8.98 24.42
N PHE A 154 -19.42 -9.12 23.28
CA PHE A 154 -20.48 -10.12 23.05
C PHE A 154 -20.63 -10.30 21.53
N TRP A 155 -21.52 -11.21 21.13
CA TRP A 155 -21.78 -11.48 19.72
C TRP A 155 -22.15 -10.20 18.96
N THR A 156 -21.50 -9.98 17.82
CA THR A 156 -21.76 -8.81 16.96
C THR A 156 -21.49 -9.14 15.50
N GLN A 157 -22.24 -8.53 14.59
CA GLN A 157 -22.05 -8.61 13.16
C GLN A 157 -22.48 -7.28 12.54
N SER A 158 -21.71 -6.79 11.56
CA SER A 158 -22.00 -5.53 10.86
C SER A 158 -21.89 -4.25 11.69
N ASP A 159 -21.51 -4.33 12.95
CA ASP A 159 -21.32 -3.16 13.82
C ASP A 159 -19.87 -2.67 13.70
N ASN A 160 -19.65 -1.60 12.93
CA ASN A 160 -18.31 -1.05 12.72
C ASN A 160 -17.72 -0.50 14.02
N PRO A 161 -16.59 -1.05 14.50
CA PRO A 161 -15.96 -0.60 15.76
C PRO A 161 -15.53 0.86 15.76
N ALA A 162 -15.23 1.44 14.60
CA ALA A 162 -14.79 2.83 14.49
C ALA A 162 -15.93 3.82 14.77
N LEU A 163 -17.19 3.39 14.72
CA LEU A 163 -18.33 4.23 15.03
C LEU A 163 -18.53 4.29 16.54
N VAL A 164 -18.58 5.51 17.10
CA VAL A 164 -18.78 5.73 18.54
C VAL A 164 -20.03 5.03 19.06
N ALA A 165 -21.09 4.96 18.24
CA ALA A 165 -22.34 4.28 18.59
C ALA A 165 -22.15 2.78 18.90
N ASN A 166 -21.08 2.16 18.43
CA ASN A 166 -20.78 0.75 18.64
C ASN A 166 -19.70 0.51 19.70
N GLN A 167 -19.18 1.57 20.29
CA GLN A 167 -18.08 1.49 21.26
C GLN A 167 -18.56 1.48 22.69
N ASN A 168 -17.98 0.59 23.49
CA ASN A 168 -18.23 0.41 24.91
C ASN A 168 -16.97 0.79 25.69
N ALA A 169 -16.67 2.09 25.73
CA ALA A 169 -15.48 2.60 26.39
C ALA A 169 -15.54 2.53 27.92
N THR A 170 -16.76 2.59 28.48
CA THR A 170 -16.96 2.61 29.94
C THR A 170 -17.24 1.23 30.54
N GLY A 171 -17.50 0.22 29.70
CA GLY A 171 -17.88 -1.11 30.15
C GLY A 171 -19.34 -1.22 30.65
N SER A 172 -20.09 -0.13 30.68
CA SER A 172 -21.41 -0.06 31.29
C SER A 172 -22.56 0.02 30.29
N ASN A 173 -22.30 0.22 29.00
CA ASN A 173 -23.35 0.26 27.98
C ASN A 173 -23.46 -1.08 27.25
N SER A 174 -24.49 -1.25 26.40
CA SER A 174 -24.77 -2.48 25.67
C SER A 174 -24.10 -2.52 24.28
N ARG A 175 -23.07 -1.70 24.05
CA ARG A 175 -22.38 -1.63 22.77
C ARG A 175 -21.30 -2.71 22.66
N PRO A 176 -21.09 -3.32 21.49
CA PRO A 176 -20.28 -4.53 21.38
C PRO A 176 -18.78 -4.34 21.47
N TRP A 177 -18.24 -3.18 21.08
CA TRP A 177 -16.80 -3.03 20.91
C TRP A 177 -16.14 -2.23 22.02
N LYS A 178 -15.16 -2.85 22.67
CA LYS A 178 -14.28 -2.19 23.65
C LYS A 178 -13.05 -1.65 22.95
N PRO A 179 -12.81 -0.33 22.94
CA PRO A 179 -11.55 0.21 22.42
C PRO A 179 -10.35 -0.27 23.24
N LEU A 180 -9.33 -0.77 22.58
CA LEU A 180 -8.08 -1.20 23.20
C LEU A 180 -6.94 -0.17 23.02
N GLY A 181 -7.15 0.82 22.16
CA GLY A 181 -6.15 1.81 21.80
C GLY A 181 -5.53 1.55 20.45
N LYS A 182 -4.39 2.17 20.20
CA LYS A 182 -3.68 2.06 18.93
C LYS A 182 -3.19 0.64 18.70
N ALA A 183 -3.45 0.09 17.53
CA ALA A 183 -2.85 -1.17 17.12
C ALA A 183 -1.33 -0.98 17.00
N GLN A 184 -0.58 -1.91 17.56
CA GLN A 184 0.86 -1.81 17.62
C GLN A 184 1.50 -2.10 16.26
N SER A 185 2.32 -1.17 15.76
CA SER A 185 3.23 -1.43 14.65
C SER A 185 4.60 -1.84 15.19
N TYR A 186 5.33 -2.63 14.40
CA TYR A 186 6.69 -3.01 14.75
C TYR A 186 7.66 -1.90 14.41
N SER A 187 8.62 -1.64 15.30
CA SER A 187 9.79 -0.84 14.95
C SER A 187 10.72 -1.63 14.03
N ASN A 188 11.62 -0.94 13.33
CA ASN A 188 12.65 -1.61 12.53
C ASN A 188 13.53 -2.52 13.39
N GLU A 189 13.82 -2.12 14.62
CA GLU A 189 14.59 -2.93 15.56
C GLU A 189 13.86 -4.22 15.93
N GLU A 190 12.57 -4.14 16.23
CA GLU A 190 11.75 -5.32 16.54
C GLU A 190 11.68 -6.30 15.37
N LEU A 191 11.52 -5.80 14.15
CA LEU A 191 11.51 -6.62 12.95
C LEU A 191 12.88 -7.27 12.70
N ASN A 192 13.96 -6.52 12.85
CA ASN A 192 15.32 -7.03 12.68
C ASN A 192 15.71 -8.07 13.74
N ASN A 193 15.13 -7.99 14.92
CA ASN A 193 15.39 -8.89 16.04
C ASN A 193 14.35 -10.00 16.18
N ALA A 194 13.41 -10.13 15.23
CA ALA A 194 12.48 -11.26 15.22
C ALA A 194 13.25 -12.59 15.21
N PRO A 195 12.69 -13.67 15.81
CA PRO A 195 13.39 -14.96 15.88
C PRO A 195 13.83 -15.42 14.49
N GLN A 196 15.10 -15.86 14.39
CA GLN A 196 15.62 -16.42 13.15
C GLN A 196 14.93 -17.75 12.86
N PHE A 197 14.66 -18.01 11.58
CA PHE A 197 14.09 -19.29 11.17
C PHE A 197 14.93 -20.45 11.68
N ASN A 198 14.27 -21.42 12.31
CA ASN A 198 14.88 -22.65 12.78
C ASN A 198 14.08 -23.83 12.19
N PRO A 199 14.69 -24.68 11.34
CA PRO A 199 13.98 -25.80 10.71
C PRO A 199 13.46 -26.83 11.71
N GLU A 200 14.00 -26.88 12.93
CA GLU A 200 13.56 -27.83 13.96
C GLU A 200 12.38 -27.31 14.80
N THR A 201 12.08 -26.01 14.69
CA THR A 201 10.98 -25.41 15.45
C THR A 201 9.65 -25.68 14.74
N LEU A 202 8.65 -26.09 15.51
CA LEU A 202 7.27 -26.13 15.05
C LEU A 202 6.64 -24.76 15.30
N TYR A 203 6.28 -24.08 14.20
CA TYR A 203 5.69 -22.75 14.29
C TYR A 203 4.17 -22.81 14.23
N ALA A 204 3.51 -22.12 15.13
CA ALA A 204 2.07 -21.89 15.04
C ALA A 204 1.75 -20.94 13.86
N SER A 205 0.50 -20.93 13.41
CA SER A 205 0.03 -19.96 12.43
C SER A 205 0.23 -18.53 12.97
N ASP A 206 0.42 -17.56 12.07
CA ASP A 206 0.61 -16.13 12.39
C ASP A 206 1.88 -15.82 13.22
N THR A 207 2.89 -16.66 13.12
CA THR A 207 4.18 -16.45 13.78
C THR A 207 5.13 -15.66 12.88
N LEU A 208 5.69 -14.57 13.41
CA LEU A 208 6.68 -13.73 12.73
C LEU A 208 8.09 -14.26 12.99
N ILE A 209 8.84 -14.46 11.90
CA ILE A 209 10.25 -14.85 11.95
C ILE A 209 11.09 -13.96 11.05
N ARG A 210 12.40 -14.16 11.11
CA ARG A 210 13.35 -13.53 10.21
C ARG A 210 14.19 -14.58 9.51
N PHE A 211 14.36 -14.46 8.21
CA PHE A 211 15.14 -15.37 7.39
C PHE A 211 15.82 -14.59 6.27
N ASN A 212 17.14 -14.71 6.16
CA ASN A 212 17.94 -14.00 5.14
C ASN A 212 17.65 -12.49 5.07
N GLY A 213 17.50 -11.86 6.21
CA GLY A 213 17.27 -10.42 6.29
C GLY A 213 15.85 -9.98 5.92
N VAL A 214 14.91 -10.91 5.82
CA VAL A 214 13.51 -10.63 5.47
C VAL A 214 12.58 -11.23 6.53
N ASN A 215 11.52 -10.52 6.88
CA ASN A 215 10.51 -11.01 7.80
C ASN A 215 9.45 -11.81 7.07
N TYR A 216 9.05 -12.92 7.65
CA TYR A 216 8.02 -13.83 7.15
C TYR A 216 7.01 -14.13 8.23
N ILE A 217 5.78 -14.40 7.82
CA ILE A 217 4.71 -14.85 8.70
C ILE A 217 4.21 -16.21 8.24
N SER A 218 3.96 -17.11 9.20
CA SER A 218 3.39 -18.43 8.90
C SER A 218 1.88 -18.31 8.63
N GLN A 219 1.41 -18.92 7.55
CA GLN A 219 -0.01 -18.95 7.17
C GLN A 219 -0.77 -20.11 7.84
N SER A 220 -0.03 -21.09 8.33
CA SER A 220 -0.55 -22.27 9.01
C SER A 220 0.55 -22.82 9.90
N LYS A 221 0.23 -23.83 10.70
CA LYS A 221 1.24 -24.61 11.41
C LYS A 221 2.30 -25.12 10.44
N VAL A 222 3.58 -24.91 10.76
CA VAL A 222 4.69 -25.29 9.87
C VAL A 222 5.92 -25.74 10.65
N GLN A 223 6.59 -26.77 10.11
CA GLN A 223 7.88 -27.26 10.58
C GLN A 223 8.70 -27.76 9.39
N LYS A 224 10.01 -27.53 9.39
CA LYS A 224 10.94 -28.00 8.36
C LYS A 224 10.68 -27.52 6.94
N VAL A 225 9.92 -26.44 6.77
CA VAL A 225 9.71 -25.80 5.47
C VAL A 225 10.41 -24.45 5.50
N SER A 226 11.35 -24.26 4.57
CA SER A 226 12.08 -23.01 4.44
C SER A 226 11.18 -21.89 3.94
N PRO A 227 11.32 -20.65 4.50
CA PRO A 227 10.60 -19.49 3.97
C PRO A 227 10.85 -19.22 2.48
N SER A 228 12.03 -19.62 1.96
CA SER A 228 12.36 -19.45 0.54
C SER A 228 11.52 -20.32 -0.41
N ASP A 229 10.92 -21.40 0.09
CA ASP A 229 10.11 -22.33 -0.71
C ASP A 229 8.66 -21.84 -0.85
N SER A 230 8.34 -20.65 -0.33
CA SER A 230 6.99 -20.11 -0.25
C SER A 230 6.00 -21.05 0.44
N ASN A 231 4.73 -20.66 0.60
CA ASN A 231 3.67 -21.41 1.25
C ASN A 231 4.16 -22.61 2.13
N PRO A 232 3.99 -22.58 3.46
CA PRO A 232 3.07 -21.70 4.19
C PRO A 232 3.67 -20.39 4.71
N TRP A 233 4.85 -20.03 4.30
CA TRP A 233 5.47 -18.75 4.69
C TRP A 233 5.12 -17.66 3.70
N ARG A 234 4.72 -16.50 4.21
CA ARG A 234 4.50 -15.28 3.41
C ARG A 234 5.39 -14.16 3.92
N VAL A 235 5.94 -13.39 2.99
CA VAL A 235 6.67 -12.17 3.33
C VAL A 235 5.75 -11.23 4.09
N PHE A 236 6.24 -10.72 5.21
CA PHE A 236 5.49 -9.81 6.05
C PHE A 236 5.77 -8.35 5.70
N VAL A 237 4.70 -7.58 5.51
CA VAL A 237 4.73 -6.11 5.39
C VAL A 237 3.83 -5.55 6.48
N ASP A 238 4.37 -4.64 7.30
CA ASP A 238 3.59 -4.00 8.36
C ASP A 238 2.83 -2.79 7.78
N TRP A 239 1.55 -2.98 7.49
CA TRP A 239 0.69 -1.95 6.94
C TRP A 239 -0.01 -1.08 8.00
N THR A 240 0.28 -1.31 9.27
CA THR A 240 -0.38 -0.58 10.36
C THR A 240 -0.21 0.93 10.20
N GLY A 241 -1.33 1.67 10.25
CA GLY A 241 -1.35 3.13 10.16
C GLY A 241 -1.18 3.70 8.75
N THR A 242 -1.03 2.87 7.72
CA THR A 242 -0.82 3.36 6.36
C THR A 242 -2.04 4.13 5.82
N LYS A 243 -3.25 3.64 6.11
CA LYS A 243 -4.49 4.31 5.62
C LYS A 243 -4.60 5.75 6.12
N GLU A 244 -4.22 6.00 7.35
CA GLU A 244 -4.22 7.36 7.91
C GLU A 244 -3.15 8.24 7.26
N ARG A 245 -1.98 7.66 6.95
CA ARG A 245 -0.87 8.41 6.33
C ARG A 245 -1.15 8.81 4.90
N VAL A 246 -1.88 8.00 4.16
CA VAL A 246 -2.21 8.27 2.75
C VAL A 246 -3.56 8.98 2.58
N GLY A 247 -4.38 9.01 3.62
CA GLY A 247 -5.71 9.63 3.58
C GLY A 247 -6.69 8.88 2.68
N THR A 248 -7.87 9.46 2.52
CA THR A 248 -8.96 8.88 1.73
C THR A 248 -9.30 9.80 0.55
N PRO A 249 -9.48 9.28 -0.66
CA PRO A 249 -9.95 10.08 -1.79
C PRO A 249 -11.31 10.72 -1.49
N LYS A 250 -11.47 12.00 -1.81
CA LYS A 250 -12.73 12.74 -1.62
C LYS A 250 -13.65 12.66 -2.82
N LYS A 251 -13.10 12.34 -3.99
CA LYS A 251 -13.83 12.32 -5.26
C LYS A 251 -13.62 10.99 -5.96
N ALA A 252 -14.60 10.59 -6.76
CA ALA A 252 -14.46 9.43 -7.64
C ALA A 252 -13.34 9.65 -8.65
N TRP A 253 -12.68 8.56 -9.05
CA TRP A 253 -11.68 8.60 -10.12
C TRP A 253 -12.36 8.97 -11.43
N PRO A 254 -11.83 9.95 -12.19
CA PRO A 254 -12.42 10.37 -13.46
C PRO A 254 -12.39 9.27 -14.51
N LYS A 255 -13.38 9.25 -15.40
CA LYS A 255 -13.43 8.30 -16.53
C LYS A 255 -12.39 8.61 -17.62
N HIS A 256 -12.02 9.88 -17.74
CA HIS A 256 -11.01 10.37 -18.68
C HIS A 256 -10.04 11.22 -17.87
N VAL A 257 -8.80 10.78 -17.76
CA VAL A 257 -7.88 11.35 -16.80
C VAL A 257 -6.49 11.59 -17.38
N TYR A 258 -5.93 12.77 -17.08
CA TYR A 258 -4.50 13.00 -17.19
C TYR A 258 -3.84 12.63 -15.85
N ALA A 259 -3.02 11.59 -15.86
CA ALA A 259 -2.34 11.09 -14.67
C ALA A 259 -0.84 10.89 -14.98
N PRO A 260 -0.03 11.96 -14.91
CA PRO A 260 1.41 11.86 -15.17
C PRO A 260 2.09 10.94 -14.18
N TYR A 261 3.12 10.23 -14.64
CA TYR A 261 3.94 9.40 -13.77
C TYR A 261 4.79 10.26 -12.84
N VAL A 262 4.84 9.83 -11.59
CA VAL A 262 5.73 10.39 -10.56
C VAL A 262 6.72 9.31 -10.17
N ASP A 263 8.01 9.55 -10.37
CA ASP A 263 9.03 8.68 -9.77
C ASP A 263 9.05 8.95 -8.26
N PHE A 264 8.39 8.06 -7.53
CA PHE A 264 8.14 8.24 -6.10
C PHE A 264 9.35 7.89 -5.22
N THR A 265 10.48 7.59 -5.85
CA THR A 265 11.75 7.27 -5.18
C THR A 265 12.81 8.37 -5.29
N LEU A 266 12.52 9.44 -6.02
CA LEU A 266 13.44 10.58 -6.15
C LEU A 266 13.63 11.30 -4.81
N ASN A 267 14.81 11.88 -4.62
CA ASN A 267 15.11 12.71 -3.45
C ASN A 267 14.23 13.96 -3.40
N THR A 268 13.85 14.49 -4.57
CA THR A 268 13.05 15.69 -4.72
C THR A 268 11.75 15.38 -5.45
N ILE A 269 10.79 14.80 -4.73
CA ILE A 269 9.45 14.57 -5.26
C ILE A 269 8.68 15.89 -5.22
N PRO A 270 8.03 16.31 -6.33
CA PRO A 270 7.22 17.53 -6.34
C PRO A 270 6.11 17.48 -5.29
N ASP A 271 5.72 18.65 -4.80
CA ASP A 271 4.52 18.78 -3.97
C ASP A 271 3.28 18.60 -4.85
N LEU A 272 2.64 17.43 -4.74
CA LEU A 272 1.51 17.05 -5.59
C LEU A 272 0.30 17.97 -5.39
N ALA A 273 0.04 18.39 -4.14
CA ALA A 273 -1.06 19.30 -3.84
C ALA A 273 -0.81 20.68 -4.45
N ALA A 274 0.44 21.15 -4.48
CA ALA A 274 0.80 22.41 -5.13
C ALA A 274 0.62 22.34 -6.65
N LEU A 275 0.94 21.21 -7.27
CA LEU A 275 0.71 20.99 -8.71
C LEU A 275 -0.79 20.98 -9.04
N ALA A 276 -1.61 20.42 -8.18
CA ALA A 276 -3.06 20.47 -8.32
C ALA A 276 -3.57 21.91 -8.26
N LYS A 277 -3.11 22.67 -7.29
CA LYS A 277 -3.53 24.06 -7.09
C LYS A 277 -3.04 24.99 -8.21
N ASN A 278 -1.77 24.87 -8.61
CA ASN A 278 -1.11 25.84 -9.48
C ASN A 278 -1.17 25.47 -10.97
N HIS A 279 -1.30 24.18 -11.30
CA HIS A 279 -1.26 23.69 -12.68
C HIS A 279 -2.45 22.80 -13.03
N ASN A 280 -3.40 22.65 -12.13
CA ASN A 280 -4.60 21.84 -12.32
C ASN A 280 -4.30 20.35 -12.66
N VAL A 281 -3.20 19.84 -12.15
CA VAL A 281 -2.84 18.43 -12.25
C VAL A 281 -3.28 17.75 -10.96
N ASN A 282 -4.39 17.03 -11.02
CA ASN A 282 -5.08 16.51 -9.84
C ASN A 282 -4.91 15.00 -9.64
N HIS A 283 -4.36 14.30 -10.62
CA HIS A 283 -4.19 12.86 -10.59
C HIS A 283 -2.77 12.51 -11.02
N PHE A 284 -2.20 11.50 -10.37
CA PHE A 284 -0.82 11.07 -10.64
C PHE A 284 -0.74 9.55 -10.61
N THR A 285 0.22 9.01 -11.35
CA THR A 285 0.59 7.60 -11.30
C THR A 285 1.90 7.45 -10.54
N LEU A 286 1.86 6.85 -9.36
CA LEU A 286 3.05 6.64 -8.54
C LEU A 286 3.87 5.46 -9.09
N ALA A 287 5.14 5.65 -9.38
CA ALA A 287 6.03 4.67 -9.99
C ALA A 287 7.28 4.50 -9.13
N PHE A 288 7.83 3.33 -8.97
CA PHE A 288 7.27 2.01 -9.28
C PHE A 288 7.39 1.12 -8.07
N VAL A 289 6.41 0.28 -7.82
CA VAL A 289 6.55 -0.82 -6.89
C VAL A 289 7.18 -2.00 -7.62
N VAL A 290 8.26 -2.50 -7.08
CA VAL A 290 9.02 -3.65 -7.60
C VAL A 290 9.38 -4.57 -6.45
N SER A 291 9.84 -5.79 -6.77
CA SER A 291 10.37 -6.70 -5.76
C SER A 291 11.71 -6.19 -5.22
N LYS A 292 12.00 -6.53 -3.98
CA LYS A 292 13.31 -6.26 -3.36
C LYS A 292 14.46 -6.77 -4.23
N ASP A 293 14.32 -7.98 -4.75
CA ASP A 293 15.22 -8.60 -5.72
C ASP A 293 14.48 -9.67 -6.52
N ALA A 294 15.17 -10.31 -7.47
CA ALA A 294 14.55 -11.27 -8.38
C ALA A 294 13.98 -12.52 -7.69
N ASN A 295 14.39 -12.82 -6.47
CA ASN A 295 14.03 -14.04 -5.76
C ASN A 295 13.20 -13.81 -4.48
N THR A 296 12.96 -12.56 -4.13
CA THR A 296 12.26 -12.21 -2.89
C THR A 296 10.93 -11.53 -3.19
N CYS A 297 9.85 -12.15 -2.77
CA CYS A 297 8.48 -11.66 -2.96
C CYS A 297 8.13 -10.56 -1.94
N LEU A 298 8.91 -9.49 -1.93
CA LEU A 298 8.72 -8.34 -1.04
C LEU A 298 8.53 -7.07 -1.87
N PRO A 299 7.36 -6.44 -1.83
CA PRO A 299 7.15 -5.18 -2.55
C PRO A 299 7.95 -4.05 -1.91
N THR A 300 8.55 -3.23 -2.75
CA THR A 300 9.32 -2.06 -2.36
C THR A 300 9.06 -0.91 -3.31
N TRP A 301 9.33 0.31 -2.87
CA TRP A 301 9.43 1.47 -3.76
C TRP A 301 10.80 1.45 -4.42
N GLY A 302 10.87 0.97 -5.67
CA GLY A 302 12.05 1.00 -6.51
C GLY A 302 13.29 0.32 -5.95
N THR A 303 13.15 -0.67 -5.06
CA THR A 303 14.19 -1.33 -4.25
C THR A 303 14.84 -0.43 -3.18
N ALA A 304 14.49 0.84 -3.13
CA ALA A 304 15.12 1.83 -2.25
C ALA A 304 14.42 1.95 -0.89
N TYR A 305 13.09 1.81 -0.85
CA TYR A 305 12.30 2.03 0.37
C TYR A 305 11.25 0.94 0.54
N GLY A 306 10.99 0.55 1.79
CA GLY A 306 9.90 -0.37 2.12
C GLY A 306 8.54 0.29 1.96
N MET A 307 7.50 -0.54 1.84
CA MET A 307 6.13 -0.06 1.70
C MET A 307 5.58 0.55 3.00
N GLN A 308 6.03 0.03 4.14
CA GLN A 308 5.54 0.45 5.44
C GLN A 308 6.12 1.81 5.82
N ASN A 309 5.25 2.70 6.28
CA ASN A 309 5.63 3.99 6.85
C ASN A 309 6.53 4.85 5.96
N TYR A 310 6.33 4.79 4.64
CA TYR A 310 7.12 5.59 3.72
C TYR A 310 6.85 7.09 3.93
N ALA A 311 7.91 7.86 4.13
CA ALA A 311 7.82 9.28 4.46
C ALA A 311 7.04 10.11 3.43
N GLN A 312 7.04 9.68 2.16
CA GLN A 312 6.37 10.42 1.08
C GLN A 312 4.85 10.22 1.06
N TYR A 313 4.29 9.35 1.88
CA TYR A 313 2.84 9.15 1.94
C TYR A 313 2.07 10.42 2.33
N SER A 314 2.70 11.33 3.05
CA SER A 314 2.11 12.65 3.37
C SER A 314 1.74 13.46 2.13
N LYS A 315 2.46 13.29 1.01
CA LYS A 315 2.17 13.97 -0.26
C LYS A 315 0.87 13.46 -0.88
N ILE A 316 0.59 12.16 -0.74
CA ILE A 316 -0.67 11.55 -1.18
C ILE A 316 -1.83 12.12 -0.37
N LYS A 317 -1.67 12.15 0.95
CA LYS A 317 -2.69 12.66 1.86
C LYS A 317 -3.03 14.12 1.55
N ALA A 318 -2.02 14.97 1.40
CA ALA A 318 -2.21 16.38 1.07
C ALA A 318 -2.94 16.58 -0.27
N LEU A 319 -2.58 15.78 -1.29
CA LEU A 319 -3.26 15.80 -2.58
C LEU A 319 -4.73 15.41 -2.46
N ARG A 320 -5.03 14.35 -1.72
CA ARG A 320 -6.40 13.87 -1.50
C ARG A 320 -7.25 14.89 -0.73
N GLU A 321 -6.67 15.55 0.25
CA GLU A 321 -7.32 16.66 0.97
C GLU A 321 -7.66 17.82 0.04
N ALA A 322 -6.84 18.05 -0.98
CA ALA A 322 -7.09 19.04 -2.02
C ALA A 322 -8.06 18.56 -3.13
N GLY A 323 -8.59 17.35 -3.03
CA GLY A 323 -9.56 16.80 -3.98
C GLY A 323 -8.95 15.98 -5.12
N GLY A 324 -7.64 15.76 -5.11
CA GLY A 324 -6.96 14.90 -6.08
C GLY A 324 -6.87 13.45 -5.63
N ASP A 325 -6.17 12.63 -6.41
CA ASP A 325 -5.95 11.22 -6.11
C ASP A 325 -4.74 10.68 -6.87
N VAL A 326 -4.35 9.47 -6.52
CA VAL A 326 -3.24 8.76 -7.16
C VAL A 326 -3.67 7.36 -7.57
N MET A 327 -3.05 6.84 -8.63
CA MET A 327 -2.96 5.42 -8.92
C MET A 327 -1.52 4.98 -8.72
N LEU A 328 -1.30 3.67 -8.63
CA LEU A 328 0.02 3.11 -8.42
C LEU A 328 0.38 2.19 -9.57
N SER A 329 1.63 2.23 -10.00
CA SER A 329 2.17 1.36 -11.04
C SER A 329 3.16 0.36 -10.45
N ILE A 330 2.95 -0.92 -10.79
CA ILE A 330 3.84 -2.04 -10.44
C ILE A 330 4.64 -2.40 -11.68
N GLY A 331 5.96 -2.44 -11.57
CA GLY A 331 6.84 -2.84 -12.66
C GLY A 331 7.84 -1.75 -13.05
N GLY A 332 7.88 -1.41 -14.32
CA GLY A 332 8.82 -0.42 -14.87
C GLY A 332 9.98 -1.06 -15.62
N ALA A 333 10.89 -0.21 -16.12
CA ALA A 333 12.02 -0.64 -16.95
C ALA A 333 13.10 -1.41 -16.19
N ASN A 334 13.23 -1.12 -14.89
CA ASN A 334 14.29 -1.67 -14.05
C ASN A 334 13.74 -2.60 -12.99
N ASN A 335 14.61 -3.51 -12.50
CA ASN A 335 14.28 -4.43 -11.41
C ASN A 335 13.27 -5.53 -11.81
N ALA A 336 12.93 -6.40 -10.88
CA ALA A 336 12.01 -7.49 -11.12
C ALA A 336 10.60 -7.14 -10.66
N PRO A 337 9.56 -7.34 -11.50
CA PRO A 337 8.20 -7.18 -11.06
C PRO A 337 7.81 -8.26 -10.04
N LEU A 338 6.83 -7.98 -9.20
CA LEU A 338 6.34 -8.94 -8.20
C LEU A 338 5.93 -10.27 -8.84
N ALA A 339 5.35 -10.24 -10.03
CA ALA A 339 4.94 -11.44 -10.76
C ALA A 339 6.10 -12.36 -11.12
N ALA A 340 7.33 -11.84 -11.22
CA ALA A 340 8.53 -12.64 -11.47
C ALA A 340 9.10 -13.23 -10.18
N SER A 341 9.09 -12.47 -9.09
CA SER A 341 9.71 -12.85 -7.82
C SER A 341 8.78 -13.66 -6.93
N CYS A 342 7.48 -13.40 -6.99
CA CYS A 342 6.47 -14.15 -6.24
C CYS A 342 6.07 -15.39 -7.02
N LYS A 343 6.57 -16.55 -6.61
CA LYS A 343 6.31 -17.80 -7.32
C LYS A 343 4.94 -18.41 -7.00
N ASN A 344 4.37 -18.03 -5.87
CA ASN A 344 3.04 -18.48 -5.44
C ASN A 344 1.98 -17.46 -5.85
N VAL A 345 0.97 -17.89 -6.60
CA VAL A 345 -0.10 -17.02 -7.12
C VAL A 345 -0.89 -16.35 -5.99
N ASP A 346 -1.15 -17.08 -4.90
CA ASP A 346 -1.93 -16.56 -3.78
C ASP A 346 -1.16 -15.49 -3.01
N ASP A 347 0.15 -15.63 -2.86
CA ASP A 347 1.01 -14.59 -2.26
C ASP A 347 1.03 -13.34 -3.13
N LEU A 348 1.15 -13.53 -4.44
CA LEU A 348 1.11 -12.41 -5.40
C LEU A 348 -0.23 -11.68 -5.36
N MET A 349 -1.33 -12.42 -5.38
CA MET A 349 -2.68 -11.87 -5.25
C MET A 349 -2.84 -11.07 -3.96
N GLN A 350 -2.33 -11.60 -2.84
CA GLN A 350 -2.44 -10.93 -1.55
C GLN A 350 -1.64 -9.62 -1.52
N HIS A 351 -0.48 -9.57 -2.15
CA HIS A 351 0.25 -8.31 -2.28
C HIS A 351 -0.52 -7.27 -3.10
N TYR A 352 -1.14 -7.68 -4.20
CA TYR A 352 -1.98 -6.77 -4.99
C TYR A 352 -3.16 -6.24 -4.18
N TYR A 353 -3.81 -7.15 -3.44
CA TYR A 353 -4.91 -6.77 -2.56
C TYR A 353 -4.46 -5.79 -1.47
N ASP A 354 -3.39 -6.11 -0.76
CA ASP A 354 -2.89 -5.31 0.37
C ASP A 354 -2.43 -3.92 -0.06
N ILE A 355 -1.74 -3.82 -1.20
CA ILE A 355 -1.30 -2.53 -1.76
C ILE A 355 -2.51 -1.64 -2.04
N VAL A 356 -3.50 -2.16 -2.73
CA VAL A 356 -4.72 -1.40 -3.07
C VAL A 356 -5.50 -1.02 -1.82
N ASP A 357 -5.71 -1.96 -0.91
CA ASP A 357 -6.49 -1.74 0.30
C ASP A 357 -5.81 -0.73 1.23
N ASN A 358 -4.53 -0.92 1.53
CA ASN A 358 -3.82 -0.09 2.49
C ASN A 358 -3.48 1.31 1.97
N LEU A 359 -3.35 1.48 0.67
CA LEU A 359 -3.13 2.79 0.06
C LEU A 359 -4.42 3.46 -0.41
N ASN A 360 -5.58 2.87 -0.13
CA ASN A 360 -6.89 3.39 -0.53
C ASN A 360 -6.98 3.69 -2.03
N LEU A 361 -6.43 2.81 -2.87
CA LEU A 361 -6.39 3.00 -4.32
C LEU A 361 -7.72 2.63 -4.99
N LYS A 362 -8.04 3.33 -6.06
CA LYS A 362 -9.15 3.01 -6.97
C LYS A 362 -8.67 2.37 -8.26
N VAL A 363 -7.40 2.60 -8.59
CA VAL A 363 -6.78 2.16 -9.86
C VAL A 363 -5.40 1.62 -9.59
N LEU A 364 -5.10 0.48 -10.20
CA LEU A 364 -3.77 -0.15 -10.16
C LEU A 364 -3.30 -0.36 -11.60
N ASP A 365 -2.06 0.06 -11.88
CA ASP A 365 -1.40 -0.11 -13.16
C ASP A 365 -0.27 -1.14 -13.07
N PHE A 366 -0.08 -1.91 -14.13
CA PHE A 366 1.04 -2.82 -14.29
C PHE A 366 1.85 -2.39 -15.51
N ASP A 367 3.05 -1.89 -15.28
CA ASP A 367 3.98 -1.49 -16.33
C ASP A 367 4.89 -2.65 -16.68
N ILE A 368 4.65 -3.27 -17.84
CA ILE A 368 5.29 -4.50 -18.29
C ILE A 368 6.24 -4.14 -19.42
N GLU A 369 7.54 -4.21 -19.17
CA GLU A 369 8.57 -3.72 -20.07
C GLU A 369 9.73 -4.71 -20.23
N GLY A 370 10.54 -4.46 -21.25
CA GLY A 370 11.77 -5.19 -21.50
C GLY A 370 11.53 -6.69 -21.65
N THR A 371 12.35 -7.50 -21.00
CA THR A 371 12.28 -8.96 -21.10
C THR A 371 10.98 -9.53 -20.52
N TRP A 372 10.30 -8.79 -19.64
CA TRP A 372 9.07 -9.26 -18.98
C TRP A 372 7.87 -9.31 -19.91
N VAL A 373 7.91 -8.58 -21.04
CA VAL A 373 6.84 -8.64 -22.05
C VAL A 373 6.79 -10.02 -22.72
N ALA A 374 7.91 -10.73 -22.76
CA ALA A 374 8.03 -12.06 -23.37
C ALA A 374 8.17 -13.19 -22.32
N ASP A 375 8.18 -12.86 -21.04
CA ASP A 375 8.34 -13.88 -19.98
C ASP A 375 7.01 -14.53 -19.65
N GLN A 376 6.75 -15.66 -20.29
CA GLN A 376 5.46 -16.34 -20.21
C GLN A 376 5.09 -16.73 -18.77
N ALA A 377 6.05 -17.15 -17.97
CA ALA A 377 5.80 -17.56 -16.58
C ALA A 377 5.25 -16.41 -15.74
N SER A 378 5.85 -15.21 -15.82
CA SER A 378 5.37 -14.06 -15.08
C SER A 378 4.07 -13.48 -15.66
N ILE A 379 3.89 -13.55 -16.98
CA ILE A 379 2.63 -13.14 -17.64
C ILE A 379 1.46 -13.97 -17.12
N GLU A 380 1.57 -15.28 -17.14
CA GLU A 380 0.51 -16.18 -16.68
C GLU A 380 0.24 -16.01 -15.19
N ARG A 381 1.28 -15.89 -14.40
CA ARG A 381 1.16 -15.72 -12.95
C ARG A 381 0.49 -14.41 -12.58
N ARG A 382 0.88 -13.31 -13.24
CA ARG A 382 0.23 -12.01 -13.05
C ARG A 382 -1.25 -12.08 -13.38
N ASN A 383 -1.59 -12.61 -14.54
CA ASN A 383 -2.96 -12.67 -14.99
C ASN A 383 -3.83 -13.58 -14.09
N LEU A 384 -3.30 -14.70 -13.61
CA LEU A 384 -4.00 -15.52 -12.61
C LEU A 384 -4.23 -14.77 -11.30
N ALA A 385 -3.20 -14.08 -10.81
CA ALA A 385 -3.30 -13.32 -9.56
C ALA A 385 -4.26 -12.14 -9.69
N VAL A 386 -4.24 -11.43 -10.81
CA VAL A 386 -5.16 -10.31 -11.09
C VAL A 386 -6.60 -10.82 -11.15
N LYS A 387 -6.85 -11.95 -11.83
CA LYS A 387 -8.19 -12.54 -11.86
C LYS A 387 -8.67 -12.88 -10.45
N LYS A 388 -7.85 -13.50 -9.64
CA LYS A 388 -8.19 -13.85 -8.25
C LYS A 388 -8.50 -12.61 -7.41
N VAL A 389 -7.68 -11.56 -7.51
CA VAL A 389 -7.90 -10.35 -6.73
C VAL A 389 -9.13 -9.59 -7.21
N GLN A 390 -9.42 -9.58 -8.52
CA GLN A 390 -10.65 -8.98 -9.04
C GLN A 390 -11.89 -9.70 -8.51
N ASP A 391 -11.87 -11.03 -8.46
CA ASP A 391 -12.96 -11.81 -7.89
C ASP A 391 -13.17 -11.48 -6.41
N LYS A 392 -12.08 -11.34 -5.65
CA LYS A 392 -12.12 -10.96 -4.25
C LYS A 392 -12.72 -9.56 -4.06
N TRP A 393 -12.27 -8.58 -4.83
CA TRP A 393 -12.83 -7.23 -4.77
C TRP A 393 -14.32 -7.19 -5.10
N LYS A 394 -14.74 -7.93 -6.14
CA LYS A 394 -16.15 -8.04 -6.51
C LYS A 394 -16.99 -8.63 -5.37
N SER A 395 -16.50 -9.69 -4.73
CA SER A 395 -17.18 -10.31 -3.60
C SER A 395 -17.34 -9.36 -2.41
N GLU A 396 -16.48 -8.36 -2.30
CA GLU A 396 -16.49 -7.34 -1.25
C GLU A 396 -17.19 -6.05 -1.67
N GLY A 397 -17.74 -5.99 -2.89
CA GLY A 397 -18.40 -4.80 -3.42
C GLY A 397 -17.44 -3.66 -3.74
N LYS A 398 -16.16 -3.96 -3.98
CA LYS A 398 -15.13 -2.97 -4.32
C LYS A 398 -14.95 -2.90 -5.83
N ASP A 399 -14.97 -1.68 -6.37
CA ASP A 399 -14.75 -1.40 -7.79
C ASP A 399 -13.34 -0.85 -7.98
N ILE A 400 -12.41 -1.71 -8.38
CA ILE A 400 -11.00 -1.37 -8.59
C ILE A 400 -10.68 -1.56 -10.08
N ALA A 401 -10.18 -0.51 -10.71
CA ALA A 401 -9.80 -0.55 -12.12
C ALA A 401 -8.37 -1.05 -12.28
N ILE A 402 -8.16 -1.96 -13.23
CA ILE A 402 -6.83 -2.49 -13.57
C ILE A 402 -6.46 -2.00 -14.97
N TRP A 403 -5.28 -1.39 -15.07
CA TRP A 403 -4.65 -0.99 -16.31
C TRP A 403 -3.36 -1.78 -16.53
N TYR A 404 -3.07 -2.12 -17.80
CA TYR A 404 -1.76 -2.62 -18.20
C TYR A 404 -1.10 -1.57 -19.08
N THR A 405 0.16 -1.29 -18.81
CA THR A 405 0.99 -0.38 -19.59
C THR A 405 2.06 -1.19 -20.32
N LEU A 406 2.13 -1.02 -21.63
CA LEU A 406 2.99 -1.83 -22.52
C LEU A 406 3.80 -0.93 -23.45
N PRO A 407 5.01 -1.39 -23.85
CA PRO A 407 5.74 -0.77 -24.96
C PRO A 407 4.94 -0.88 -26.26
N ILE A 408 5.10 0.09 -27.13
CA ILE A 408 4.41 0.11 -28.41
C ILE A 408 5.32 0.69 -29.51
N LEU A 409 5.05 0.30 -30.75
CA LEU A 409 5.61 0.90 -31.96
C LEU A 409 4.53 1.73 -32.64
N PRO A 410 4.88 2.65 -33.55
CA PRO A 410 3.85 3.35 -34.34
C PRO A 410 2.91 2.41 -35.08
N THR A 411 3.37 1.20 -35.41
CA THR A 411 2.58 0.13 -36.05
C THR A 411 1.70 -0.68 -35.08
N GLY A 412 1.77 -0.40 -33.79
CA GLY A 412 0.98 -1.08 -32.76
C GLY A 412 1.81 -1.90 -31.79
N LEU A 413 1.14 -2.68 -30.97
CA LEU A 413 1.78 -3.62 -30.04
C LEU A 413 2.51 -4.72 -30.81
N THR A 414 3.65 -5.14 -30.26
CA THR A 414 4.36 -6.33 -30.73
C THR A 414 3.53 -7.60 -30.51
N PRO A 415 3.83 -8.73 -31.16
CA PRO A 415 3.18 -10.01 -30.85
C PRO A 415 3.27 -10.38 -29.37
N GLU A 416 4.38 -10.10 -28.72
CA GLU A 416 4.59 -10.34 -27.28
C GLU A 416 3.65 -9.49 -26.44
N GLY A 417 3.48 -8.22 -26.77
CA GLY A 417 2.50 -7.33 -26.10
C GLY A 417 1.08 -7.80 -26.28
N MET A 418 0.72 -8.24 -27.49
CA MET A 418 -0.59 -8.82 -27.75
C MET A 418 -0.82 -10.12 -26.99
N ASN A 419 0.21 -10.94 -26.82
CA ASN A 419 0.13 -12.16 -26.02
C ASN A 419 -0.20 -11.86 -24.55
N VAL A 420 0.36 -10.82 -23.96
CA VAL A 420 0.00 -10.40 -22.58
C VAL A 420 -1.50 -10.17 -22.47
N LEU A 421 -2.09 -9.46 -23.42
CA LEU A 421 -3.51 -9.13 -23.42
C LEU A 421 -4.41 -10.34 -23.74
N SER A 422 -3.98 -11.17 -24.67
CA SER A 422 -4.70 -12.41 -25.03
C SER A 422 -4.74 -13.38 -23.86
N ASP A 423 -3.62 -13.53 -23.15
CA ASP A 423 -3.54 -14.36 -21.96
C ASP A 423 -4.41 -13.81 -20.83
N ALA A 424 -4.42 -12.50 -20.63
CA ALA A 424 -5.29 -11.84 -19.65
C ALA A 424 -6.77 -12.13 -19.96
N LYS A 425 -7.17 -11.98 -21.21
CA LYS A 425 -8.55 -12.28 -21.64
C LYS A 425 -8.90 -13.74 -21.42
N ALA A 426 -8.00 -14.66 -21.80
CA ALA A 426 -8.23 -16.09 -21.63
C ALA A 426 -8.42 -16.49 -20.17
N LYS A 427 -7.75 -15.80 -19.24
CA LYS A 427 -7.86 -16.03 -17.79
C LYS A 427 -9.02 -15.26 -17.15
N GLY A 428 -9.78 -14.48 -17.93
CA GLY A 428 -10.93 -13.75 -17.43
C GLY A 428 -10.60 -12.44 -16.72
N VAL A 429 -9.42 -11.89 -16.93
CA VAL A 429 -9.05 -10.57 -16.41
C VAL A 429 -9.87 -9.50 -17.13
N GLU A 430 -10.48 -8.61 -16.37
CA GLU A 430 -11.20 -7.45 -16.92
C GLU A 430 -10.32 -6.22 -16.80
N LEU A 431 -9.73 -5.79 -17.92
CA LEU A 431 -8.93 -4.58 -17.95
C LEU A 431 -9.85 -3.36 -18.14
N ALA A 432 -9.62 -2.34 -17.30
CA ALA A 432 -10.21 -1.03 -17.52
C ALA A 432 -9.58 -0.36 -18.75
N GLY A 433 -8.31 -0.65 -19.00
CA GLY A 433 -7.65 -0.16 -20.17
C GLY A 433 -6.23 -0.67 -20.37
N VAL A 434 -5.69 -0.29 -21.52
CA VAL A 434 -4.31 -0.53 -21.93
C VAL A 434 -3.70 0.84 -22.22
N ASN A 435 -2.71 1.21 -21.41
CA ASN A 435 -1.88 2.39 -21.64
C ASN A 435 -0.65 1.97 -22.42
N VAL A 436 -0.18 2.80 -23.34
CA VAL A 436 1.01 2.47 -24.13
C VAL A 436 2.06 3.55 -24.01
N MET A 437 3.33 3.11 -23.96
CA MET A 437 4.50 3.98 -23.88
C MET A 437 4.87 4.48 -25.28
N THR A 438 4.32 5.62 -25.65
CA THR A 438 4.55 6.26 -26.94
C THR A 438 5.85 7.08 -26.92
N MET A 439 6.95 6.35 -26.79
CA MET A 439 8.30 6.87 -26.59
C MET A 439 9.36 5.85 -27.04
N ASP A 440 10.59 6.28 -27.24
CA ASP A 440 11.76 5.41 -27.43
C ASP A 440 11.57 4.30 -28.47
N TYR A 441 11.02 4.65 -29.62
CA TYR A 441 10.72 3.67 -30.68
C TYR A 441 11.94 3.10 -31.38
N GLY A 442 13.02 3.87 -31.44
CA GLY A 442 14.19 3.62 -32.28
C GLY A 442 14.15 4.43 -33.60
N ASN A 443 15.34 4.85 -34.05
CA ASN A 443 15.47 5.77 -35.17
C ASN A 443 14.96 5.23 -36.50
N ALA A 444 14.99 3.91 -36.69
CA ALA A 444 14.49 3.28 -37.92
C ALA A 444 12.97 3.22 -37.97
N ILE A 445 12.30 3.33 -36.82
CA ILE A 445 10.84 3.14 -36.66
C ILE A 445 10.12 4.49 -36.62
N CYS A 446 10.62 5.41 -35.80
CA CYS A 446 10.13 6.78 -35.75
C CYS A 446 11.33 7.68 -35.99
N GLN A 447 11.32 8.40 -37.11
CA GLN A 447 12.48 9.16 -37.58
C GLN A 447 13.08 10.02 -36.48
N SER A 448 14.39 9.88 -36.28
CA SER A 448 15.18 10.75 -35.43
C SER A 448 15.46 12.10 -36.10
N ALA A 449 16.11 13.00 -35.39
CA ALA A 449 16.49 14.33 -35.91
C ALA A 449 15.26 15.18 -36.29
N ASN A 450 14.13 14.99 -35.61
CA ASN A 450 12.99 15.87 -35.76
C ASN A 450 13.29 17.24 -35.13
N THR A 451 12.70 18.27 -35.71
CA THR A 451 12.77 19.63 -35.19
C THR A 451 11.40 20.06 -34.67
N GLU A 452 11.40 21.07 -33.82
CA GLU A 452 10.18 21.64 -33.27
C GLU A 452 9.22 22.05 -34.41
N GLY A 453 7.95 21.66 -34.31
CA GLY A 453 6.94 21.97 -35.30
C GLY A 453 6.76 20.93 -36.40
N GLN A 454 7.69 20.00 -36.60
CA GLN A 454 7.52 18.91 -37.57
C GLN A 454 6.52 17.85 -37.10
N ASN A 455 6.30 17.74 -35.80
CA ASN A 455 5.34 16.82 -35.18
C ASN A 455 5.60 15.34 -35.46
N ILE A 456 6.86 14.94 -35.66
CA ILE A 456 7.23 13.56 -36.01
C ILE A 456 6.83 12.62 -34.86
N HIS A 457 7.20 12.95 -33.62
CA HIS A 457 6.86 12.13 -32.46
C HIS A 457 5.38 12.17 -32.12
N GLY A 458 4.72 13.29 -32.29
CA GLY A 458 3.28 13.38 -32.17
C GLY A 458 2.56 12.45 -33.15
N LYS A 459 3.02 12.40 -34.41
CA LYS A 459 2.46 11.50 -35.44
C LYS A 459 2.76 10.03 -35.14
N CYS A 460 3.95 9.71 -34.66
CA CYS A 460 4.27 8.34 -34.22
C CYS A 460 3.33 7.89 -33.08
N ALA A 461 3.07 8.75 -32.11
CA ALA A 461 2.18 8.46 -31.01
C ALA A 461 0.71 8.25 -31.47
N THR A 462 0.21 9.12 -32.31
CA THR A 462 -1.18 8.99 -32.82
C THR A 462 -1.34 7.78 -33.73
N SER A 463 -0.32 7.44 -34.51
CA SER A 463 -0.29 6.19 -35.29
C SER A 463 -0.32 4.96 -34.40
N ALA A 464 0.47 4.96 -33.32
CA ALA A 464 0.48 3.88 -32.35
C ALA A 464 -0.91 3.65 -31.75
N ILE A 465 -1.61 4.72 -31.37
CA ILE A 465 -2.96 4.65 -30.83
C ILE A 465 -3.98 4.14 -31.87
N ALA A 466 -3.89 4.59 -33.11
CA ALA A 466 -4.78 4.11 -34.18
C ALA A 466 -4.60 2.59 -34.41
N ASN A 467 -3.36 2.10 -34.39
CA ASN A 467 -3.07 0.68 -34.54
C ASN A 467 -3.45 -0.12 -33.31
N LEU A 468 -3.27 0.44 -32.11
CA LEU A 468 -3.75 -0.18 -30.86
C LEU A 468 -5.27 -0.33 -30.87
N HIS A 469 -6.00 0.68 -31.35
CA HIS A 469 -7.45 0.59 -31.48
C HIS A 469 -7.86 -0.62 -32.33
N SER A 470 -7.22 -0.80 -33.48
CA SER A 470 -7.50 -1.93 -34.37
C SER A 470 -7.18 -3.27 -33.69
N GLN A 471 -6.06 -3.35 -32.98
CA GLN A 471 -5.66 -4.56 -32.26
C GLN A 471 -6.63 -4.90 -31.12
N LEU A 472 -7.05 -3.92 -30.34
CA LEU A 472 -8.01 -4.10 -29.26
C LEU A 472 -9.42 -4.45 -29.80
N LYS A 473 -9.81 -3.88 -30.93
CA LYS A 473 -11.06 -4.23 -31.61
C LYS A 473 -11.06 -5.70 -32.04
N GLY A 474 -9.92 -6.19 -32.55
CA GLY A 474 -9.75 -7.61 -32.88
C GLY A 474 -9.85 -8.52 -31.66
N LEU A 475 -9.32 -8.08 -30.53
CA LEU A 475 -9.37 -8.83 -29.28
C LEU A 475 -10.75 -8.77 -28.60
N HIS A 476 -11.45 -7.66 -28.76
CA HIS A 476 -12.78 -7.41 -28.16
C HIS A 476 -13.81 -7.00 -29.24
N PRO A 477 -14.18 -7.92 -30.14
CA PRO A 477 -15.00 -7.57 -31.30
C PRO A 477 -16.42 -7.08 -30.95
N ASN A 478 -16.89 -7.40 -29.73
CA ASN A 478 -18.23 -6.99 -29.27
C ASN A 478 -18.26 -5.59 -28.62
N LYS A 479 -17.10 -4.97 -28.43
CA LYS A 479 -17.04 -3.61 -27.92
C LYS A 479 -17.17 -2.61 -29.06
N SER A 480 -17.88 -1.49 -28.83
CA SER A 480 -17.98 -0.39 -29.79
C SER A 480 -16.63 0.33 -29.91
N ASP A 481 -16.47 1.11 -30.99
CA ASP A 481 -15.27 1.94 -31.17
C ASP A 481 -15.09 2.93 -30.03
N ALA A 482 -16.15 3.50 -29.50
CA ALA A 482 -16.10 4.40 -28.35
C ALA A 482 -15.65 3.67 -27.08
N GLU A 483 -16.09 2.44 -26.86
CA GLU A 483 -15.65 1.62 -25.73
C GLU A 483 -14.17 1.24 -25.85
N ILE A 484 -13.70 0.93 -27.06
CA ILE A 484 -12.29 0.66 -27.32
C ILE A 484 -11.44 1.90 -27.08
N ASP A 485 -11.86 3.06 -27.59
CA ASP A 485 -11.13 4.32 -27.37
C ASP A 485 -11.02 4.65 -25.86
N ALA A 486 -12.08 4.43 -25.11
CA ALA A 486 -12.10 4.64 -23.65
C ALA A 486 -11.20 3.66 -22.88
N MET A 487 -10.82 2.54 -23.49
CA MET A 487 -9.88 1.56 -22.95
C MET A 487 -8.42 1.89 -23.28
N MET A 488 -8.12 2.93 -24.02
CA MET A 488 -6.75 3.24 -24.42
C MET A 488 -6.19 4.41 -23.62
N GLY A 489 -4.89 4.32 -23.36
CA GLY A 489 -4.11 5.41 -22.79
C GLY A 489 -2.83 5.60 -23.59
N THR A 490 -2.26 6.79 -23.52
CA THR A 490 -0.99 7.13 -24.14
C THR A 490 -0.09 7.87 -23.17
N THR A 491 1.18 7.48 -23.11
CA THR A 491 2.18 8.08 -22.22
C THR A 491 3.45 8.36 -23.02
N PRO A 492 3.60 9.58 -23.55
CA PRO A 492 4.88 9.99 -24.16
C PRO A 492 5.93 10.32 -23.09
N MET A 493 7.21 10.26 -23.49
CA MET A 493 8.31 10.80 -22.71
C MET A 493 8.56 12.24 -23.16
N VAL A 494 8.40 13.20 -22.25
CA VAL A 494 8.47 14.61 -22.58
C VAL A 494 9.92 15.07 -22.82
N GLY A 495 10.13 15.89 -23.84
CA GLY A 495 11.42 16.41 -24.21
C GLY A 495 12.32 15.37 -24.87
N VAL A 496 13.59 15.39 -24.53
CA VAL A 496 14.61 14.51 -25.08
C VAL A 496 14.43 13.11 -24.53
N ASN A 497 14.17 12.14 -25.42
CA ASN A 497 13.97 10.74 -25.04
C ASN A 497 15.31 10.02 -24.79
N ASP A 498 15.26 8.82 -24.22
CA ASP A 498 16.44 7.99 -23.97
C ASP A 498 17.13 7.60 -25.29
N VAL A 499 16.33 7.31 -26.32
CA VAL A 499 16.87 7.04 -27.65
C VAL A 499 17.37 8.34 -28.27
N GLN A 500 18.66 8.40 -28.57
CA GLN A 500 19.30 9.58 -29.08
C GLN A 500 18.61 10.08 -30.37
N GLY A 501 18.30 11.38 -30.41
CA GLY A 501 17.67 12.03 -31.56
C GLY A 501 16.13 12.05 -31.50
N GLU A 502 15.52 11.28 -30.63
CA GLU A 502 14.06 11.33 -30.43
C GLU A 502 13.74 12.44 -29.42
N VAL A 503 12.92 13.40 -29.84
CA VAL A 503 12.54 14.55 -29.02
C VAL A 503 11.03 14.78 -29.15
N PHE A 504 10.38 14.91 -28.00
CA PHE A 504 8.96 15.22 -27.90
C PHE A 504 8.79 16.66 -27.48
N TYR A 505 8.35 17.52 -28.41
CA TYR A 505 8.17 18.94 -28.19
C TYR A 505 6.76 19.28 -27.73
N LEU A 506 6.52 20.54 -27.32
CA LEU A 506 5.19 21.00 -27.00
C LEU A 506 4.22 20.88 -28.19
N SER A 507 4.71 21.07 -29.42
CA SER A 507 3.91 20.87 -30.63
C SER A 507 3.45 19.42 -30.78
N ASP A 508 4.31 18.45 -30.43
CA ASP A 508 3.95 17.05 -30.40
C ASP A 508 2.86 16.79 -29.33
N ALA A 509 3.01 17.41 -28.17
CA ALA A 509 2.03 17.29 -27.08
C ALA A 509 0.65 17.82 -27.50
N ARG A 510 0.59 18.95 -28.21
CA ARG A 510 -0.67 19.49 -28.71
C ARG A 510 -1.35 18.55 -29.70
N LEU A 511 -0.59 17.93 -30.57
CA LEU A 511 -1.11 16.96 -31.54
C LEU A 511 -1.66 15.72 -30.83
N VAL A 512 -0.92 15.18 -29.86
CA VAL A 512 -1.37 14.04 -29.07
C VAL A 512 -2.64 14.39 -28.26
N MET A 513 -2.69 15.58 -27.67
CA MET A 513 -3.85 16.03 -26.91
C MET A 513 -5.11 16.14 -27.81
N GLN A 514 -4.97 16.69 -29.01
CA GLN A 514 -6.07 16.77 -29.98
C GLN A 514 -6.62 15.40 -30.33
N ASP A 515 -5.73 14.43 -30.60
CA ASP A 515 -6.12 13.06 -30.92
C ASP A 515 -6.79 12.38 -29.71
N ALA A 516 -6.22 12.55 -28.52
CA ALA A 516 -6.76 11.98 -27.28
C ALA A 516 -8.17 12.51 -26.99
N GLN A 517 -8.40 13.80 -27.17
CA GLN A 517 -9.72 14.41 -26.99
C GLN A 517 -10.72 13.95 -28.06
N LYS A 518 -10.29 13.91 -29.32
CA LYS A 518 -11.13 13.45 -30.42
C LYS A 518 -11.59 12.00 -30.23
N ARG A 519 -10.66 11.13 -29.81
CA ARG A 519 -10.96 9.72 -29.54
C ARG A 519 -11.65 9.50 -28.21
N ASN A 520 -11.56 10.46 -27.31
CA ASN A 520 -12.06 10.33 -25.95
C ASN A 520 -11.37 9.17 -25.21
N LEU A 521 -10.03 9.17 -25.23
CA LEU A 521 -9.23 8.16 -24.56
C LEU A 521 -9.56 8.08 -23.07
N GLY A 522 -9.27 6.94 -22.44
CA GLY A 522 -9.45 6.77 -21.00
C GLY A 522 -8.37 7.45 -20.18
N MET A 523 -7.14 7.52 -20.70
CA MET A 523 -6.01 8.02 -19.94
C MET A 523 -4.98 8.70 -20.84
N VAL A 524 -4.39 9.77 -20.33
CA VAL A 524 -3.16 10.36 -20.85
C VAL A 524 -2.17 10.48 -19.68
N GLY A 525 -0.96 10.04 -19.88
CA GLY A 525 0.13 10.23 -18.94
C GLY A 525 1.32 10.89 -19.63
N ILE A 526 2.36 11.14 -18.88
CA ILE A 526 3.68 11.48 -19.38
C ILE A 526 4.73 10.77 -18.52
N TRP A 527 5.86 10.43 -19.10
CA TRP A 527 7.07 10.14 -18.35
C TRP A 527 7.93 11.41 -18.37
N SER A 528 8.08 12.17 -17.33
CA SER A 528 7.42 12.09 -16.02
C SER A 528 7.18 13.52 -15.54
N ILE A 529 6.46 13.67 -14.44
CA ILE A 529 6.21 15.01 -13.87
C ILE A 529 7.52 15.70 -13.44
N ALA A 530 8.49 14.94 -12.92
CA ALA A 530 9.80 15.48 -12.54
C ALA A 530 10.60 15.96 -13.75
N ARG A 531 10.33 15.40 -14.93
CA ARG A 531 10.97 15.81 -16.17
C ARG A 531 10.28 17.02 -16.84
N ASP A 532 9.13 17.42 -16.35
CA ASP A 532 8.38 18.57 -16.91
C ASP A 532 8.96 19.92 -16.43
N LEU A 533 10.26 20.00 -16.45
CA LEU A 533 11.09 21.15 -16.08
C LEU A 533 12.16 21.36 -17.13
N PRO A 534 12.50 22.62 -17.50
CA PRO A 534 13.53 22.88 -18.50
C PRO A 534 14.93 22.55 -18.02
N GLY A 535 15.82 22.23 -18.95
CA GLY A 535 17.23 21.94 -18.69
C GLY A 535 17.51 20.46 -18.63
N GLY A 536 18.70 20.08 -18.13
CA GLY A 536 19.12 18.70 -18.00
C GLY A 536 19.54 18.06 -19.32
N THR A 537 19.59 16.73 -19.31
CA THR A 537 19.94 15.89 -20.46
C THR A 537 18.91 14.78 -20.66
N ASN A 538 19.09 13.98 -21.73
CA ASN A 538 18.24 12.82 -21.98
C ASN A 538 18.28 11.76 -20.88
N LEU A 539 19.37 11.68 -20.10
CA LEU A 539 19.53 10.69 -19.04
C LEU A 539 19.12 11.21 -17.66
N SER A 540 18.68 12.46 -17.58
CA SER A 540 18.28 13.05 -16.32
C SER A 540 16.92 12.51 -15.88
N PRO A 541 16.76 12.02 -14.65
CA PRO A 541 15.45 11.65 -14.11
C PRO A 541 14.57 12.87 -13.83
N GLU A 542 15.17 14.03 -13.68
CA GLU A 542 14.53 15.35 -13.61
C GLU A 542 14.89 16.11 -14.86
N PHE A 543 14.04 17.01 -15.33
CA PHE A 543 14.27 17.86 -16.50
C PHE A 543 14.09 17.13 -17.85
N HIS A 544 13.57 17.86 -18.83
CA HIS A 544 13.23 17.32 -20.16
C HIS A 544 14.29 17.56 -21.24
N GLY A 545 15.38 18.21 -20.91
CA GLY A 545 16.48 18.44 -21.89
C GLY A 545 16.25 19.57 -22.89
N LEU A 546 15.09 20.22 -22.87
CA LEU A 546 14.80 21.40 -23.70
C LEU A 546 15.06 22.70 -22.92
N THR A 547 15.13 23.81 -23.65
CA THR A 547 15.27 25.13 -23.05
C THR A 547 13.97 25.59 -22.41
N LYS A 548 14.04 26.58 -21.52
CA LYS A 548 12.83 27.19 -20.91
C LYS A 548 11.97 27.92 -21.94
N GLU A 549 12.56 28.37 -23.06
CA GLU A 549 11.84 29.00 -24.16
C GLU A 549 11.06 27.95 -24.98
N GLN A 550 11.62 26.76 -25.15
CA GLN A 550 10.96 25.66 -25.86
C GLN A 550 9.86 25.02 -25.03
N ALA A 551 10.11 24.82 -23.73
CA ALA A 551 9.15 24.22 -22.82
C ALA A 551 9.40 24.73 -21.39
N PRO A 552 8.70 25.80 -20.97
CA PRO A 552 8.82 26.28 -19.60
C PRO A 552 8.26 25.29 -18.58
N LYS A 553 8.48 25.57 -17.33
CA LYS A 553 8.11 24.74 -16.19
C LYS A 553 6.65 24.26 -16.28
N TYR A 554 6.44 22.95 -16.26
CA TYR A 554 5.15 22.29 -16.32
C TYR A 554 4.31 22.60 -17.58
N ALA A 555 4.94 23.02 -18.68
CA ALA A 555 4.22 23.36 -19.91
C ALA A 555 3.57 22.14 -20.57
N PHE A 556 4.18 20.95 -20.49
CA PHE A 556 3.57 19.73 -20.98
C PHE A 556 2.30 19.38 -20.19
N SER A 557 2.37 19.45 -18.88
CA SER A 557 1.20 19.19 -18.01
C SER A 557 0.09 20.20 -18.24
N GLU A 558 0.41 21.46 -18.51
CA GLU A 558 -0.61 22.48 -18.82
C GLU A 558 -1.36 22.17 -20.12
N ILE A 559 -0.70 21.55 -21.09
CA ILE A 559 -1.35 21.11 -22.32
C ILE A 559 -2.31 19.95 -22.02
N PHE A 560 -1.88 18.97 -21.20
CA PHE A 560 -2.64 17.75 -20.97
C PHE A 560 -3.66 17.84 -19.84
N ALA A 561 -3.48 18.74 -18.87
CA ALA A 561 -4.37 18.83 -17.71
C ALA A 561 -5.85 18.98 -18.07
N PRO A 562 -6.24 19.77 -19.11
CA PRO A 562 -7.64 19.90 -19.51
C PRO A 562 -8.27 18.60 -20.04
N PHE A 563 -7.49 17.55 -20.28
CA PHE A 563 -8.01 16.25 -20.70
C PHE A 563 -8.87 15.62 -19.60
N THR A 564 -8.55 15.85 -18.33
CA THR A 564 -9.33 15.32 -17.22
C THR A 564 -10.71 15.94 -17.20
N LYS A 565 -11.74 15.08 -17.29
CA LYS A 565 -13.15 15.46 -17.15
C LYS A 565 -13.74 14.74 -15.94
N GLN A 566 -14.33 15.51 -15.10
CA GLN A 566 -15.01 15.02 -13.88
C GLN A 566 -16.43 14.60 -14.16
#